data_479b9247fa6e1597e64e6a411dfefaa2
#
_entry.id   479b9247fa6e1597e64e6a411dfefaa2
#
_cell.length_a   1.000
_cell.length_b   1.000
_cell.length_c   1.000
_cell.angle_alpha   90.00
_cell.angle_beta   90.00
_cell.angle_gamma   90.00
#
_symmetry.space_group_name_H-M   'P 1'
#
loop_
_entity.id
_entity.type
_entity.pdbx_description
1 polymer ?
#
loop_
_entity_poly.entity_id
_entity_poly.type
_entity_poly.pdbx_seq_one_letter_code
_entity_poly.pdbx_strand_id
1 'polypeptide(L)'
;MVPLLSRAPLSRRTEVSAGILAFRRTRRRLELLLAHPGGPYWRNRDEGAWSIPKGVVVSGDLLACARREFNEETGLVADGAFVALRPARQKSGKTVHAFALEADFDLSRASSNSFEMQWPPRSGRMQSFPEVDRVAWFELATARKKILPGQLPFIEELVERLDGGAD
;
A
#
# COMPACT_ATOMS: atom_id res chain seq x y z
N MET A 1 5.37 -0.55 -40.41
CA MET A 1 4.36 -0.30 -39.41
C MET A 1 4.59 -1.21 -38.21
N VAL A 2 4.77 -0.62 -37.07
CA VAL A 2 4.94 -1.42 -35.88
C VAL A 2 3.62 -2.00 -35.48
N PRO A 3 3.50 -3.30 -35.45
CA PRO A 3 2.26 -3.91 -35.04
C PRO A 3 1.97 -3.57 -33.60
N LEU A 4 0.79 -3.13 -33.37
CA LEU A 4 0.27 -2.97 -32.03
C LEU A 4 0.39 -4.25 -31.24
N LEU A 5 0.60 -5.32 -31.96
CA LEU A 5 0.79 -6.67 -31.38
C LEU A 5 2.02 -6.75 -30.49
N SER A 6 3.02 -5.91 -30.75
CA SER A 6 4.17 -5.87 -29.89
C SER A 6 3.82 -5.33 -28.50
N ARG A 7 2.60 -4.86 -28.37
CA ARG A 7 2.08 -4.46 -27.09
C ARG A 7 1.14 -5.51 -26.53
N ALA A 8 1.52 -6.74 -26.68
CA ALA A 8 0.87 -7.78 -25.91
C ALA A 8 0.70 -7.23 -24.50
N PRO A 9 -0.48 -7.43 -23.91
CA PRO A 9 -0.75 -6.89 -22.59
C PRO A 9 0.44 -7.22 -21.70
N LEU A 10 1.03 -6.18 -21.15
CA LEU A 10 2.06 -6.35 -20.16
C LEU A 10 1.52 -7.36 -19.18
N SER A 11 2.16 -8.49 -19.09
CA SER A 11 1.75 -9.47 -18.13
C SER A 11 1.79 -8.80 -16.77
N ARG A 12 0.91 -9.21 -15.87
CA ARG A 12 0.91 -8.70 -14.50
C ARG A 12 2.27 -8.84 -13.84
N ARG A 13 3.12 -9.72 -14.38
CA ARG A 13 4.48 -9.92 -13.88
C ARG A 13 5.37 -8.70 -14.00
N THR A 14 5.08 -7.81 -14.95
CA THR A 14 5.87 -6.60 -15.16
C THR A 14 5.29 -5.41 -14.44
N GLU A 15 4.13 -5.56 -13.79
CA GLU A 15 3.55 -4.45 -13.05
C GLU A 15 4.35 -4.18 -11.78
N VAL A 16 4.71 -2.92 -11.60
CA VAL A 16 5.48 -2.47 -10.46
C VAL A 16 4.65 -1.44 -9.71
N SER A 17 4.61 -1.57 -8.40
CA SER A 17 3.97 -0.60 -7.52
C SER A 17 4.98 -0.04 -6.55
N ALA A 18 4.71 1.14 -6.03
CA ALA A 18 5.52 1.77 -5.00
C ALA A 18 4.61 2.30 -3.90
N GLY A 19 5.04 2.15 -2.65
CA GLY A 19 4.26 2.58 -1.51
C GLY A 19 5.10 2.91 -0.31
N ILE A 20 4.43 3.31 0.76
CA ILE A 20 5.09 3.72 1.99
C ILE A 20 4.60 2.88 3.15
N LEU A 21 5.53 2.33 3.91
CA LEU A 21 5.26 1.71 5.19
C LEU A 21 5.58 2.74 6.28
N ALA A 22 4.56 3.46 6.70
CA ALA A 22 4.69 4.41 7.79
C ALA A 22 4.61 3.67 9.11
N PHE A 23 5.44 4.07 10.05
CA PHE A 23 5.44 3.49 11.39
C PHE A 23 5.71 4.57 12.43
N ARG A 24 5.28 4.29 13.66
CA ARG A 24 5.57 5.15 14.79
C ARG A 24 5.91 4.29 16.00
N ARG A 25 6.69 4.85 16.91
CA ARG A 25 7.06 4.16 18.15
C ARG A 25 6.53 4.99 19.30
N THR A 26 5.64 4.37 20.09
CA THR A 26 5.08 5.00 21.27
C THR A 26 5.31 4.10 22.46
N ARG A 27 6.01 4.57 23.49
CA ARG A 27 6.21 3.83 24.75
C ARG A 27 6.64 2.39 24.55
N ARG A 28 7.56 2.02 23.77
CA ARG A 28 8.01 0.64 23.50
C ARG A 28 7.10 -0.14 22.55
N ARG A 29 6.11 0.51 21.96
CA ARG A 29 5.27 -0.14 20.95
C ARG A 29 5.61 0.35 19.59
N LEU A 30 5.70 -0.57 18.67
CA LEU A 30 5.82 -0.28 17.24
C LEU A 30 4.43 -0.41 16.63
N GLU A 31 3.98 0.64 16.00
CA GLU A 31 2.73 0.65 15.26
C GLU A 31 2.96 0.95 13.81
N LEU A 32 2.24 0.26 12.95
CA LEU A 32 2.37 0.34 11.51
C LEU A 32 1.05 0.82 10.91
N LEU A 33 1.14 1.70 9.93
CA LEU A 33 -0.04 2.25 9.27
C LEU A 33 -0.36 1.40 8.04
N LEU A 34 -1.56 0.84 8.02
CA LEU A 34 -2.04 0.04 6.90
C LEU A 34 -3.36 0.61 6.40
N ALA A 35 -3.65 0.33 5.14
CA ALA A 35 -4.85 0.77 4.46
C ALA A 35 -5.69 -0.45 4.06
N HIS A 36 -6.99 -0.34 4.27
CA HIS A 36 -7.95 -1.35 3.85
C HIS A 36 -8.50 -0.98 2.49
N PRO A 37 -8.42 -1.89 1.49
CA PRO A 37 -8.95 -1.57 0.16
C PRO A 37 -10.45 -1.39 0.21
N GLY A 38 -10.92 -0.37 -0.51
CA GLY A 38 -12.34 -0.08 -0.61
C GLY A 38 -13.03 -0.89 -1.70
N GLY A 39 -14.32 -0.72 -1.77
CA GLY A 39 -15.12 -1.41 -2.76
C GLY A 39 -15.79 -2.65 -2.22
N PRO A 40 -16.78 -3.17 -2.98
CA PRO A 40 -17.64 -4.24 -2.47
C PRO A 40 -16.95 -5.59 -2.30
N TYR A 41 -15.88 -5.85 -3.08
CA TYR A 41 -15.20 -7.14 -2.99
C TYR A 41 -14.39 -7.30 -1.72
N TRP A 42 -13.96 -6.20 -1.11
CA TRP A 42 -13.10 -6.20 0.08
C TRP A 42 -13.83 -5.87 1.37
N ARG A 43 -15.07 -5.45 1.24
CA ARG A 43 -15.85 -4.92 2.37
C ARG A 43 -15.81 -5.80 3.62
N ASN A 44 -15.93 -7.10 3.45
CA ASN A 44 -16.02 -8.06 4.56
C ASN A 44 -14.73 -8.83 4.80
N ARG A 45 -13.63 -8.42 4.18
CA ARG A 45 -12.34 -9.03 4.38
C ARG A 45 -11.51 -8.22 5.35
N ASP A 46 -10.78 -8.89 6.19
CA ASP A 46 -9.97 -8.24 7.23
C ASP A 46 -8.56 -8.82 7.26
N GLU A 47 -8.33 -9.93 7.95
CA GLU A 47 -6.99 -10.51 8.04
C GLU A 47 -6.48 -10.88 6.65
N GLY A 48 -5.23 -10.49 6.38
CA GLY A 48 -4.61 -10.73 5.09
C GLY A 48 -5.11 -9.82 3.97
N ALA A 49 -5.92 -8.80 4.30
CA ALA A 49 -6.53 -7.92 3.31
C ALA A 49 -5.95 -6.51 3.29
N TRP A 50 -5.27 -6.10 4.35
CA TRP A 50 -4.71 -4.76 4.45
C TRP A 50 -3.38 -4.65 3.73
N SER A 51 -3.07 -3.45 3.28
CA SER A 51 -1.89 -3.18 2.46
C SER A 51 -1.20 -1.89 2.91
N ILE A 52 0.07 -1.77 2.59
CA ILE A 52 0.68 -0.44 2.63
C ILE A 52 -0.03 0.43 1.57
N PRO A 53 -0.22 1.73 1.82
CA PRO A 53 -0.71 2.62 0.76
C PRO A 53 0.29 2.62 -0.40
N LYS A 54 -0.18 2.28 -1.59
CA LYS A 54 0.67 2.11 -2.76
C LYS A 54 -0.11 2.24 -4.04
N GLY A 55 0.59 2.47 -5.12
CA GLY A 55 -0.03 2.46 -6.43
C GLY A 55 0.94 2.08 -7.52
N VAL A 56 0.42 1.91 -8.72
CA VAL A 56 1.18 1.45 -9.88
C VAL A 56 2.13 2.55 -10.34
N VAL A 57 3.37 2.18 -10.59
CA VAL A 57 4.37 3.09 -11.14
C VAL A 57 4.18 3.15 -12.63
N VAL A 58 3.83 4.31 -13.13
CA VAL A 58 3.66 4.55 -14.56
C VAL A 58 4.98 5.02 -15.16
N SER A 59 5.65 5.91 -14.48
CA SER A 59 6.93 6.45 -14.92
C SER A 59 7.58 7.19 -13.76
N GLY A 60 8.89 7.39 -13.86
CA GLY A 60 9.62 8.24 -12.95
C GLY A 60 10.14 7.54 -11.71
N ASP A 61 10.39 8.35 -10.71
CA ASP A 61 11.03 7.95 -9.48
C ASP A 61 10.08 7.15 -8.58
N LEU A 62 10.56 6.04 -8.07
CA LEU A 62 9.77 5.17 -7.19
C LEU A 62 9.33 5.90 -5.92
N LEU A 63 10.22 6.65 -5.30
CA LEU A 63 9.85 7.39 -4.07
C LEU A 63 8.80 8.45 -4.36
N ALA A 64 8.96 9.19 -5.45
CA ALA A 64 7.97 10.20 -5.82
C ALA A 64 6.60 9.56 -6.05
N CYS A 65 6.57 8.41 -6.72
CA CYS A 65 5.34 7.65 -6.90
C CYS A 65 4.75 7.21 -5.56
N ALA A 66 5.57 6.64 -4.70
CA ALA A 66 5.13 6.16 -3.39
C ALA A 66 4.51 7.30 -2.57
N ARG A 67 5.13 8.47 -2.57
CA ARG A 67 4.62 9.63 -1.84
C ARG A 67 3.30 10.13 -2.41
N ARG A 68 3.19 10.17 -3.73
CA ARG A 68 1.95 10.60 -4.39
C ARG A 68 0.82 9.61 -4.08
N GLU A 69 1.09 8.32 -4.20
CA GLU A 69 0.08 7.30 -3.93
C GLU A 69 -0.35 7.30 -2.47
N PHE A 70 0.60 7.52 -1.55
CA PHE A 70 0.28 7.65 -0.13
C PHE A 70 -0.73 8.79 0.09
N ASN A 71 -0.48 9.92 -0.55
CA ASN A 71 -1.39 11.07 -0.44
C ASN A 71 -2.75 10.77 -1.06
N GLU A 72 -2.77 10.14 -2.23
CA GLU A 72 -4.03 9.82 -2.91
C GLU A 72 -4.87 8.83 -2.10
N GLU A 73 -4.24 7.86 -1.47
CA GLU A 73 -4.96 6.81 -0.74
C GLU A 73 -5.30 7.19 0.70
N THR A 74 -4.56 8.11 1.31
CA THR A 74 -4.78 8.46 2.72
C THR A 74 -5.13 9.91 2.95
N GLY A 75 -4.90 10.79 1.97
CA GLY A 75 -5.07 12.22 2.16
C GLY A 75 -3.97 12.86 3.00
N LEU A 76 -2.99 12.08 3.45
CA LEU A 76 -1.91 12.55 4.30
C LEU A 76 -0.66 12.81 3.47
N VAL A 77 0.22 13.67 3.98
CA VAL A 77 1.47 14.01 3.30
C VAL A 77 2.62 13.27 3.97
N ALA A 78 3.27 12.38 3.22
CA ALA A 78 4.44 11.68 3.70
C ALA A 78 5.68 12.52 3.43
N ASP A 79 6.39 12.87 4.48
CA ASP A 79 7.61 13.64 4.41
C ASP A 79 8.55 13.21 5.52
N GLY A 80 9.84 13.30 5.27
CA GLY A 80 10.84 12.91 6.25
C GLY A 80 11.94 12.06 5.65
N ALA A 81 12.58 11.25 6.49
CA ALA A 81 13.67 10.39 6.08
C ALA A 81 13.11 9.03 5.65
N PHE A 82 13.18 8.75 4.37
CA PHE A 82 12.69 7.51 3.80
C PHE A 82 13.82 6.49 3.69
N VAL A 83 13.50 5.24 4.02
CA VAL A 83 14.45 4.12 3.89
C VAL A 83 13.86 3.10 2.93
N ALA A 84 14.55 2.88 1.82
CA ALA A 84 14.11 1.88 0.85
C ALA A 84 14.22 0.48 1.45
N LEU A 85 13.15 -0.29 1.34
CA LEU A 85 13.12 -1.70 1.74
C LEU A 85 13.37 -2.57 0.52
N ARG A 86 13.73 -3.83 0.75
CA ARG A 86 13.86 -4.80 -0.34
C ARG A 86 12.50 -4.98 -1.01
N PRO A 87 12.42 -4.96 -2.34
CA PRO A 87 11.14 -5.16 -3.02
C PRO A 87 10.58 -6.54 -2.73
N ALA A 88 9.25 -6.63 -2.71
CA ALA A 88 8.56 -7.87 -2.49
C ALA A 88 7.76 -8.24 -3.74
N ARG A 89 7.74 -9.52 -4.05
CA ARG A 89 6.97 -10.02 -5.18
C ARG A 89 5.72 -10.69 -4.66
N GLN A 90 4.57 -10.21 -5.11
CA GLN A 90 3.29 -10.78 -4.73
C GLN A 90 3.00 -12.05 -5.53
N LYS A 91 2.04 -12.84 -5.04
CA LYS A 91 1.61 -14.07 -5.67
C LYS A 91 1.18 -13.86 -7.12
N SER A 92 0.59 -12.71 -7.39
CA SER A 92 0.17 -12.33 -8.75
C SER A 92 1.32 -12.09 -9.71
N GLY A 93 2.55 -12.04 -9.22
CA GLY A 93 3.72 -11.68 -10.00
C GLY A 93 4.07 -10.20 -9.96
N LYS A 94 3.25 -9.37 -9.36
CA LYS A 94 3.53 -7.95 -9.21
C LYS A 94 4.65 -7.72 -8.22
N THR A 95 5.53 -6.77 -8.55
CA THR A 95 6.59 -6.34 -7.65
C THR A 95 6.19 -5.06 -6.94
N VAL A 96 6.38 -5.03 -5.64
CA VAL A 96 6.07 -3.86 -4.83
C VAL A 96 7.36 -3.34 -4.21
N HIS A 97 7.63 -2.05 -4.41
CA HIS A 97 8.70 -1.34 -3.73
C HIS A 97 8.10 -0.57 -2.57
N ALA A 98 8.73 -0.65 -1.40
CA ALA A 98 8.25 0.04 -0.23
C ALA A 98 9.36 0.90 0.38
N PHE A 99 8.96 2.03 0.92
CA PHE A 99 9.84 2.92 1.67
C PHE A 99 9.32 3.05 3.08
N ALA A 100 10.17 2.79 4.05
CA ALA A 100 9.80 2.96 5.45
C ALA A 100 9.93 4.42 5.84
N LEU A 101 8.99 4.91 6.62
CA LEU A 101 8.97 6.27 7.11
C LEU A 101 8.50 6.31 8.56
N GLU A 102 9.33 6.80 9.45
CA GLU A 102 8.92 7.05 10.83
C GLU A 102 8.20 8.39 10.88
N ALA A 103 6.91 8.36 11.18
CA ALA A 103 6.10 9.57 11.24
C ALA A 103 4.80 9.28 12.00
N ASP A 104 4.27 10.30 12.65
CA ASP A 104 2.97 10.20 13.31
C ASP A 104 1.96 10.99 12.48
N PHE A 105 0.80 10.40 12.25
CA PHE A 105 -0.25 11.02 11.47
C PHE A 105 -1.55 11.04 12.26
N ASP A 106 -2.28 12.13 12.14
CA ASP A 106 -3.64 12.26 12.66
C ASP A 106 -4.59 11.64 11.63
N LEU A 107 -5.04 10.42 11.89
CA LEU A 107 -5.90 9.69 10.96
C LEU A 107 -7.31 10.25 10.85
N SER A 108 -7.72 11.16 11.74
CA SER A 108 -9.03 11.80 11.62
C SER A 108 -9.15 12.64 10.34
N ARG A 109 -8.03 12.99 9.74
CA ARG A 109 -7.98 13.76 8.49
C ARG A 109 -7.82 12.88 7.27
N ALA A 110 -7.80 11.56 7.43
CA ALA A 110 -7.59 10.66 6.32
C ALA A 110 -8.76 10.70 5.35
N SER A 111 -8.44 10.68 4.07
CA SER A 111 -9.41 10.64 2.98
C SER A 111 -8.75 9.95 1.79
N SER A 112 -9.54 9.34 0.94
CA SER A 112 -9.02 8.59 -0.20
C SER A 112 -9.68 9.05 -1.48
N ASN A 113 -8.94 8.96 -2.57
CA ASN A 113 -9.53 9.08 -3.90
C ASN A 113 -10.54 7.96 -4.11
N SER A 114 -11.43 8.18 -5.05
CA SER A 114 -12.47 7.22 -5.39
C SER A 114 -12.22 6.61 -6.76
N PHE A 115 -12.82 5.45 -6.98
CA PHE A 115 -12.86 4.83 -8.29
C PHE A 115 -14.30 4.43 -8.59
N GLU A 116 -14.60 4.28 -9.88
CA GLU A 116 -15.92 3.84 -10.29
C GLU A 116 -15.86 2.42 -10.83
N MET A 117 -16.89 1.65 -10.51
CA MET A 117 -17.04 0.32 -11.06
C MET A 117 -18.51 -0.02 -11.21
N GLN A 118 -18.80 -0.93 -12.13
CA GLN A 118 -20.14 -1.43 -12.26
C GLN A 118 -20.49 -2.32 -11.07
N TRP A 119 -21.53 -1.94 -10.36
CA TRP A 119 -21.98 -2.70 -9.22
C TRP A 119 -23.49 -2.57 -9.06
N PRO A 120 -24.26 -3.65 -8.89
CA PRO A 120 -23.80 -5.04 -8.91
C PRO A 120 -23.22 -5.43 -10.28
N PRO A 121 -22.49 -6.55 -10.35
CA PRO A 121 -21.95 -6.99 -11.65
C PRO A 121 -23.06 -7.12 -12.70
N ARG A 122 -22.75 -6.64 -13.91
CA ARG A 122 -23.67 -6.69 -15.05
C ARG A 122 -24.99 -5.93 -14.85
N SER A 123 -25.04 -5.04 -13.89
CA SER A 123 -26.25 -4.24 -13.61
C SER A 123 -26.38 -3.03 -14.54
N GLY A 124 -25.32 -2.63 -15.19
CA GLY A 124 -25.27 -1.38 -15.96
C GLY A 124 -25.15 -0.14 -15.08
N ARG A 125 -25.05 -0.30 -13.77
CA ARG A 125 -24.97 0.82 -12.84
C ARG A 125 -23.52 1.05 -12.41
N MET A 126 -23.03 2.24 -12.66
CA MET A 126 -21.71 2.65 -12.17
C MET A 126 -21.87 3.25 -10.78
N GLN A 127 -21.04 2.77 -9.85
CA GLN A 127 -21.01 3.30 -8.48
C GLN A 127 -19.60 3.72 -8.13
N SER A 128 -19.50 4.75 -7.30
CA SER A 128 -18.21 5.25 -6.83
C SER A 128 -17.90 4.64 -5.47
N PHE A 129 -16.65 4.20 -5.30
CA PHE A 129 -16.14 3.65 -4.04
C PHE A 129 -14.81 4.29 -3.73
N PRO A 130 -14.47 4.50 -2.45
CA PRO A 130 -13.13 4.95 -2.10
C PRO A 130 -12.11 3.87 -2.44
N GLU A 131 -10.94 4.25 -2.90
CA GLU A 131 -9.85 3.29 -3.14
C GLU A 131 -9.41 2.65 -1.84
N VAL A 132 -9.42 3.44 -0.76
CA VAL A 132 -9.14 2.97 0.60
C VAL A 132 -10.31 3.40 1.47
N ASP A 133 -10.95 2.45 2.13
CA ASP A 133 -12.09 2.77 2.98
C ASP A 133 -11.72 2.98 4.44
N ARG A 134 -10.56 2.49 4.88
CA ARG A 134 -10.08 2.69 6.24
C ARG A 134 -8.56 2.74 6.26
N VAL A 135 -8.03 3.57 7.14
CA VAL A 135 -6.61 3.63 7.44
C VAL A 135 -6.48 3.49 8.95
N ALA A 136 -5.56 2.66 9.41
CA ALA A 136 -5.45 2.43 10.85
C ALA A 136 -4.00 2.15 11.25
N TRP A 137 -3.69 2.48 12.49
CA TRP A 137 -2.46 2.08 13.13
C TRP A 137 -2.67 0.72 13.77
N PHE A 138 -1.74 -0.20 13.52
CA PHE A 138 -1.77 -1.52 14.14
C PHE A 138 -0.48 -1.80 14.87
N GLU A 139 -0.59 -2.38 16.04
CA GLU A 139 0.59 -2.93 16.74
C GLU A 139 1.20 -4.03 15.87
N LEU A 140 2.49 -4.27 16.04
CA LEU A 140 3.24 -5.18 15.20
C LEU A 140 2.58 -6.56 15.04
N ALA A 141 2.18 -7.18 16.15
CA ALA A 141 1.57 -8.52 16.08
C ALA A 141 0.29 -8.51 15.26
N THR A 142 -0.53 -7.48 15.42
CA THR A 142 -1.78 -7.35 14.68
C THR A 142 -1.51 -7.01 13.21
N ALA A 143 -0.55 -6.13 12.94
CA ALA A 143 -0.19 -5.78 11.57
C ALA A 143 0.25 -7.01 10.76
N ARG A 144 1.01 -7.91 11.40
CA ARG A 144 1.43 -9.16 10.75
C ARG A 144 0.26 -10.01 10.29
N LYS A 145 -0.84 -9.99 11.04
CA LYS A 145 -2.05 -10.75 10.68
C LYS A 145 -2.88 -10.03 9.62
N LYS A 146 -2.91 -8.72 9.68
CA LYS A 146 -3.76 -7.91 8.81
C LYS A 146 -3.21 -7.74 7.41
N ILE A 147 -1.89 -7.66 7.28
CA ILE A 147 -1.25 -7.33 6.00
C ILE A 147 -1.38 -8.46 4.99
N LEU A 148 -1.47 -8.09 3.73
CA LEU A 148 -1.39 -9.05 2.63
C LEU A 148 -0.14 -9.91 2.79
N PRO A 149 -0.26 -11.26 2.68
CA PRO A 149 0.90 -12.13 2.90
C PRO A 149 2.13 -11.77 2.04
N GLY A 150 1.91 -11.32 0.82
CA GLY A 150 3.01 -10.93 -0.06
C GLY A 150 3.75 -9.69 0.39
N GLN A 151 3.20 -8.92 1.31
CA GLN A 151 3.83 -7.71 1.85
C GLN A 151 4.42 -7.91 3.25
N LEU A 152 4.21 -9.07 3.85
CA LEU A 152 4.77 -9.36 5.17
C LEU A 152 6.29 -9.16 5.23
N PRO A 153 7.07 -9.47 4.19
CA PRO A 153 8.51 -9.22 4.21
C PRO A 153 8.88 -7.77 4.52
N PHE A 154 8.06 -6.80 4.17
CA PHE A 154 8.33 -5.40 4.50
C PHE A 154 8.34 -5.18 6.01
N ILE A 155 7.38 -5.77 6.71
CA ILE A 155 7.30 -5.66 8.16
C ILE A 155 8.52 -6.32 8.79
N GLU A 156 8.89 -7.50 8.32
CA GLU A 156 10.00 -8.24 8.91
C GLU A 156 11.33 -7.51 8.66
N GLU A 157 11.51 -6.92 7.50
CA GLU A 157 12.72 -6.13 7.27
C GLU A 157 12.75 -4.87 8.14
N LEU A 158 11.61 -4.21 8.31
CA LEU A 158 11.54 -3.05 9.19
C LEU A 158 11.98 -3.42 10.61
N VAL A 159 11.45 -4.52 11.13
CA VAL A 159 11.81 -5.00 12.47
C VAL A 159 13.31 -5.27 12.57
N GLU A 160 13.88 -5.95 11.57
CA GLU A 160 15.31 -6.21 11.53
C GLU A 160 16.13 -4.92 11.58
N ARG A 161 15.74 -3.93 10.79
CA ARG A 161 16.46 -2.65 10.74
C ARG A 161 16.36 -1.87 12.04
N LEU A 162 15.21 -1.90 12.68
CA LEU A 162 15.02 -1.20 13.95
C LEU A 162 15.80 -1.87 15.07
N ASP A 163 15.83 -3.21 15.10
CA ASP A 163 16.60 -3.95 16.08
C ASP A 163 18.10 -3.80 15.86
N GLY A 164 18.54 -3.88 14.60
CA GLY A 164 19.95 -3.71 14.25
C GLY A 164 20.45 -2.29 14.44
N GLY A 165 19.56 -1.30 14.40
CA GLY A 165 19.91 0.10 14.59
C GLY A 165 19.89 0.55 16.05
N ALA A 166 19.62 -0.37 16.95
CA ALA A 166 19.54 -0.06 18.38
C ALA A 166 20.91 -0.01 19.08
N ASP A 167 21.99 -0.15 18.34
CA ASP A 167 23.36 -0.11 18.87
C ASP A 167 23.83 1.28 19.19
#